data_cddb0c0f61c6ed7e6a73ea1507461b10
#
_entry.id   cddb0c0f61c6ed7e6a73ea1507461b10
#
_cell.length_a   1.000
_cell.length_b   1.000
_cell.length_c   1.000
_cell.angle_alpha   90.00
_cell.angle_beta   90.00
_cell.angle_gamma   90.00
#
_symmetry.space_group_name_H-M   'P 1'
#
loop_
_entity.id
_entity.type
_entity.pdbx_description
1 polymer ?
#
loop_
_entity_poly.entity_id
_entity_poly.type
_entity_poly.pdbx_seq_one_letter_code
_entity_poly.pdbx_strand_id
1 'polypeptide(L)'
;MTRRMVVSVLTGAIALLLATAAQGEDANAVFARYKAASGGARWDSLHSLQSAGSLSAGGLKGKFHQTEDLLTGRSSDSYTIGPVDGADGYDGTHAWSRSPGGEVAVLDDPDAVRSAHTDAWMNASAFWYPKRGHATYGKVETHEINGRQYNVVDATPDGGNPAMLWFAADTGLLARSVRKMGGDTLTTTFDDYRNVDGVRLPFHIADDQTDAAGRTDPRNHHEVQFDRIDTNVAVADRDFAVPSMAATAHIDNASGISKVPFELVNNHIYVDGAVDGKPARFLVDTGGISLLTPVAAKKFGLASAGRMAASGAGENPTDLAFARGKQVRVGAATLSDPMFYVIDLGNLPQIEGVPIDGLVGYEMFRRFDVQIDYANKVLTLVDPKKFKPPVDATALDFKLAGTIPEISGELDGMPVVLTVDTGSRDSLTLSSPFVRAHGLAAKYAASPEAVIGWGVGGAARGRPARFGTLKLGALAVKDIAGDLSLSDKGAFSDPNVAGNLGGGVLHRFTVTFDYANRKMYLSPNADFGKPDLFDRSGLWLFADGDALKIVDVAQGSAAEHSGLRAGDRVTAIDHAAVSTKSLTDWRRQWRELPSGTHVAVAFQRNGKMLTADLVLADRMPVHALR
;
A
#
# COMPACT_ATOMS: atom_id res chain seq x y z
N MET A 1 61.81 54.99 -14.76
CA MET A 1 62.46 55.39 -13.48
C MET A 1 62.36 54.16 -12.60
N THR A 2 63.35 53.26 -12.67
CA THR A 2 64.53 53.02 -11.79
C THR A 2 64.26 53.07 -10.28
N ARG A 3 64.33 51.91 -9.65
CA ARG A 3 65.28 51.46 -8.63
C ARG A 3 64.79 50.16 -7.96
N ARG A 4 65.50 49.05 -8.21
CA ARG A 4 66.56 48.34 -7.46
C ARG A 4 66.04 47.72 -6.14
N MET A 5 65.81 46.41 -6.15
CA MET A 5 66.67 45.33 -5.63
C MET A 5 67.22 45.50 -4.19
N VAL A 6 66.76 44.65 -3.26
CA VAL A 6 67.61 44.09 -2.21
C VAL A 6 67.20 42.63 -2.02
N VAL A 7 68.20 41.74 -2.14
CA VAL A 7 68.16 40.29 -1.88
C VAL A 7 68.43 40.11 -0.40
N SER A 8 67.62 39.33 0.31
CA SER A 8 67.98 38.70 1.57
C SER A 8 67.67 37.20 1.48
N VAL A 9 68.74 36.45 1.49
CA VAL A 9 68.71 34.98 1.62
C VAL A 9 68.45 34.67 3.09
N LEU A 10 67.37 33.95 3.36
CA LEU A 10 67.22 33.22 4.63
C LEU A 10 66.85 31.78 4.31
N THR A 11 67.83 30.90 4.57
CA THR A 11 67.70 29.44 4.63
C THR A 11 66.73 29.07 5.73
N GLY A 12 65.52 28.65 5.38
CA GLY A 12 64.54 28.09 6.28
C GLY A 12 64.23 26.64 5.87
N ALA A 13 64.53 25.72 6.75
CA ALA A 13 64.31 24.28 6.60
C ALA A 13 62.86 23.99 6.25
N ILE A 14 62.62 23.38 5.08
CA ILE A 14 61.32 22.80 4.71
C ILE A 14 61.17 21.52 5.53
N ALA A 15 60.41 21.59 6.63
CA ALA A 15 59.84 20.43 7.26
C ALA A 15 58.74 19.89 6.32
N LEU A 16 59.03 18.80 5.59
CA LEU A 16 58.04 17.98 4.91
C LEU A 16 57.12 17.39 5.98
N LEU A 17 55.99 18.04 6.24
CA LEU A 17 54.86 17.39 6.85
C LEU A 17 54.31 16.38 5.82
N LEU A 18 54.75 15.14 5.96
CA LEU A 18 54.06 13.98 5.40
C LEU A 18 52.65 13.99 6.03
N ALA A 19 51.70 14.59 5.36
CA ALA A 19 50.29 14.31 5.58
C ALA A 19 50.12 12.85 5.14
N THR A 20 50.20 11.91 6.09
CA THR A 20 49.67 10.59 5.91
C THR A 20 48.18 10.82 5.61
N ALA A 21 47.80 10.69 4.34
CA ALA A 21 46.40 10.51 3.98
C ALA A 21 45.94 9.32 4.84
N ALA A 22 45.09 9.58 5.82
CA ALA A 22 44.43 8.51 6.54
C ALA A 22 43.67 7.72 5.46
N GLN A 23 44.19 6.55 5.09
CA GLN A 23 43.45 5.59 4.30
C GLN A 23 42.17 5.35 5.11
N GLY A 24 41.00 5.66 4.51
CA GLY A 24 39.73 5.41 5.15
C GLY A 24 39.72 3.95 5.62
N GLU A 25 39.17 3.72 6.79
CA GLU A 25 39.10 2.40 7.38
C GLU A 25 38.35 1.44 6.43
N ASP A 26 38.86 0.19 6.28
CA ASP A 26 38.19 -0.86 5.50
C ASP A 26 36.98 -1.42 6.27
N ALA A 27 35.90 -1.74 5.56
CA ALA A 27 34.68 -2.34 6.12
C ALA A 27 35.00 -3.60 6.95
N ASN A 28 35.94 -4.43 6.50
CA ASN A 28 36.36 -5.62 7.24
C ASN A 28 36.99 -5.27 8.60
N ALA A 29 37.71 -4.16 8.72
CA ALA A 29 38.26 -3.70 9.99
C ALA A 29 37.15 -3.25 10.96
N VAL A 30 36.12 -2.59 10.45
CA VAL A 30 34.92 -2.23 11.25
C VAL A 30 34.21 -3.49 11.75
N PHE A 31 33.95 -4.45 10.87
CA PHE A 31 33.32 -5.72 11.24
C PHE A 31 34.15 -6.54 12.23
N ALA A 32 35.47 -6.55 12.08
CA ALA A 32 36.38 -7.23 13.01
C ALA A 32 36.31 -6.59 14.42
N ARG A 33 36.25 -5.26 14.50
CA ARG A 33 36.05 -4.55 15.78
C ARG A 33 34.70 -4.91 16.40
N TYR A 34 33.65 -4.91 15.60
CA TYR A 34 32.30 -5.30 16.06
C TYR A 34 32.32 -6.73 16.60
N LYS A 35 32.90 -7.68 15.88
CA LYS A 35 33.02 -9.06 16.38
C LYS A 35 33.79 -9.12 17.71
N ALA A 36 34.92 -8.42 17.81
CA ALA A 36 35.73 -8.38 19.03
C ALA A 36 34.95 -7.75 20.22
N ALA A 37 34.27 -6.64 19.97
CA ALA A 37 33.48 -5.92 20.98
C ALA A 37 32.24 -6.70 21.47
N SER A 38 31.67 -7.53 20.60
CA SER A 38 30.45 -8.29 20.90
C SER A 38 30.69 -9.72 21.37
N GLY A 39 31.94 -10.19 21.51
CA GLY A 39 32.22 -11.51 22.09
C GLY A 39 33.34 -12.31 21.39
N GLY A 40 33.91 -11.79 20.32
CA GLY A 40 35.08 -12.38 19.62
C GLY A 40 34.79 -13.78 19.12
N ALA A 41 35.67 -14.72 19.49
CA ALA A 41 35.58 -16.13 19.08
C ALA A 41 34.37 -16.89 19.65
N ARG A 42 33.68 -16.33 20.66
CA ARG A 42 32.45 -16.97 21.18
C ARG A 42 31.34 -17.05 20.12
N TRP A 43 31.29 -16.11 19.16
CA TRP A 43 30.38 -16.15 18.03
C TRP A 43 30.55 -17.38 17.13
N ASP A 44 31.78 -17.95 17.08
CA ASP A 44 32.07 -19.11 16.23
C ASP A 44 31.39 -20.41 16.73
N SER A 45 30.93 -20.41 17.98
CA SER A 45 30.21 -21.52 18.62
C SER A 45 28.67 -21.31 18.68
N LEU A 46 28.17 -20.21 18.14
CA LEU A 46 26.74 -19.95 18.10
C LEU A 46 26.12 -20.44 16.79
N HIS A 47 24.99 -21.16 16.92
CA HIS A 47 24.25 -21.73 15.81
C HIS A 47 22.84 -21.21 15.70
N SER A 48 22.23 -20.83 16.82
CA SER A 48 20.83 -20.35 16.86
C SER A 48 20.60 -19.42 18.05
N LEU A 49 19.58 -18.59 17.94
CA LEU A 49 19.03 -17.77 19.00
C LEU A 49 17.53 -18.02 19.13
N GLN A 50 17.02 -18.02 20.36
CA GLN A 50 15.60 -17.94 20.65
C GLN A 50 15.37 -16.81 21.64
N SER A 51 14.58 -15.83 21.23
CA SER A 51 14.36 -14.60 21.98
C SER A 51 12.89 -14.48 22.36
N ALA A 52 12.63 -13.97 23.55
CA ALA A 52 11.28 -13.69 24.02
C ALA A 52 11.26 -12.34 24.75
N GLY A 53 10.17 -11.61 24.59
CA GLY A 53 10.03 -10.28 25.17
C GLY A 53 8.68 -9.65 24.91
N SER A 54 8.67 -8.33 24.94
CA SER A 54 7.48 -7.53 24.66
C SER A 54 7.67 -6.69 23.40
N LEU A 55 6.60 -6.55 22.62
CA LEU A 55 6.47 -5.64 21.47
C LEU A 55 5.53 -4.50 21.86
N SER A 56 5.92 -3.27 21.52
CA SER A 56 5.06 -2.09 21.58
C SER A 56 4.93 -1.53 20.16
N ALA A 57 3.69 -1.35 19.70
CA ALA A 57 3.39 -0.81 18.38
C ALA A 57 2.01 -0.15 18.37
N GLY A 58 1.87 1.05 17.77
CA GLY A 58 0.59 1.72 17.63
C GLY A 58 -0.17 1.94 18.94
N GLY A 59 0.55 2.18 20.06
CA GLY A 59 -0.03 2.34 21.38
C GLY A 59 -0.50 1.01 22.04
N LEU A 60 -0.29 -0.13 21.40
CA LEU A 60 -0.52 -1.47 21.94
C LEU A 60 0.79 -2.03 22.48
N LYS A 61 0.66 -2.94 23.46
CA LYS A 61 1.78 -3.69 24.02
C LYS A 61 1.40 -5.15 24.21
N GLY A 62 2.36 -6.04 23.95
CA GLY A 62 2.12 -7.47 24.07
C GLY A 62 3.39 -8.31 23.99
N LYS A 63 3.25 -9.56 23.60
CA LYS A 63 4.34 -10.55 23.58
C LYS A 63 4.99 -10.61 22.21
N PHE A 64 6.29 -10.87 22.20
CA PHE A 64 7.09 -11.11 21.01
C PHE A 64 7.98 -12.35 21.23
N HIS A 65 8.10 -13.19 20.22
CA HIS A 65 8.99 -14.34 20.17
C HIS A 65 9.70 -14.38 18.84
N GLN A 66 10.99 -14.69 18.86
CA GLN A 66 11.80 -14.83 17.65
C GLN A 66 12.69 -16.08 17.75
N THR A 67 12.88 -16.77 16.64
CA THR A 67 13.81 -17.89 16.48
C THR A 67 14.68 -17.63 15.25
N GLU A 68 15.99 -17.78 15.40
CA GLU A 68 16.97 -17.51 14.35
C GLU A 68 17.93 -18.68 14.21
N ASP A 69 18.20 -19.10 12.97
CA ASP A 69 19.29 -20.00 12.59
C ASP A 69 20.44 -19.15 12.07
N LEU A 70 21.46 -18.95 12.89
CA LEU A 70 22.61 -18.12 12.56
C LEU A 70 23.51 -18.71 11.46
N LEU A 71 23.35 -19.99 11.13
CA LEU A 71 24.17 -20.66 10.11
C LEU A 71 23.62 -20.39 8.70
N THR A 72 22.32 -20.26 8.57
CA THR A 72 21.61 -20.15 7.29
C THR A 72 20.91 -18.81 7.10
N GLY A 73 20.71 -18.03 8.18
CA GLY A 73 19.95 -16.78 8.20
C GLY A 73 18.44 -16.97 8.23
N ARG A 74 17.94 -18.20 8.36
CA ARG A 74 16.51 -18.46 8.54
C ARG A 74 16.02 -17.84 9.84
N SER A 75 14.80 -17.32 9.81
CA SER A 75 14.18 -16.71 10.98
C SER A 75 12.68 -16.91 10.98
N SER A 76 12.10 -16.89 12.15
CA SER A 76 10.65 -16.71 12.33
C SER A 76 10.40 -15.90 13.59
N ASP A 77 9.47 -14.99 13.51
CA ASP A 77 8.98 -14.24 14.64
C ASP A 77 7.45 -14.31 14.73
N SER A 78 6.94 -14.11 15.93
CA SER A 78 5.52 -14.08 16.19
C SER A 78 5.21 -13.11 17.31
N TYR A 79 4.06 -12.47 17.21
CA TYR A 79 3.62 -11.49 18.20
C TYR A 79 2.14 -11.60 18.51
N THR A 80 1.77 -11.13 19.71
CA THR A 80 0.39 -10.93 20.12
C THR A 80 0.30 -9.63 20.91
N ILE A 81 -0.35 -8.61 20.34
CA ILE A 81 -0.49 -7.27 20.92
C ILE A 81 -1.97 -6.85 20.89
N GLY A 82 -2.59 -6.75 22.07
CA GLY A 82 -4.04 -6.49 22.17
C GLY A 82 -4.86 -7.52 21.37
N PRO A 83 -5.72 -7.08 20.42
CA PRO A 83 -6.50 -7.99 19.58
C PRO A 83 -5.74 -8.55 18.38
N VAL A 84 -4.48 -8.11 18.16
CA VAL A 84 -3.68 -8.39 16.97
C VAL A 84 -2.69 -9.50 17.26
N ASP A 85 -2.62 -10.51 16.41
CA ASP A 85 -1.58 -11.53 16.37
C ASP A 85 -1.06 -11.73 14.95
N GLY A 86 0.23 -11.93 14.81
CA GLY A 86 0.86 -12.11 13.53
C GLY A 86 2.14 -12.92 13.65
N ALA A 87 2.73 -13.26 12.50
CA ALA A 87 4.02 -13.92 12.42
C ALA A 87 4.64 -13.66 11.05
N ASP A 88 5.95 -13.55 11.02
CA ASP A 88 6.74 -13.41 9.80
C ASP A 88 7.90 -14.40 9.83
N GLY A 89 8.48 -14.72 8.69
CA GLY A 89 9.64 -15.58 8.66
C GLY A 89 10.28 -15.75 7.28
N TYR A 90 11.44 -16.41 7.32
CA TYR A 90 12.18 -16.80 6.14
C TYR A 90 12.67 -18.25 6.31
N ASP A 91 12.25 -19.15 5.40
CA ASP A 91 12.55 -20.59 5.47
C ASP A 91 13.89 -20.97 4.82
N GLY A 92 14.64 -19.99 4.29
CA GLY A 92 15.86 -20.16 3.51
C GLY A 92 15.64 -20.05 2.00
N THR A 93 14.38 -20.00 1.56
CA THR A 93 13.99 -19.86 0.16
C THR A 93 12.90 -18.82 -0.01
N HIS A 94 11.91 -18.83 0.88
CA HIS A 94 10.72 -17.98 0.82
C HIS A 94 10.59 -17.13 2.07
N ALA A 95 10.39 -15.85 1.90
CA ALA A 95 9.84 -15.01 2.94
C ALA A 95 8.33 -15.23 3.01
N TRP A 96 7.78 -15.23 4.21
CA TRP A 96 6.35 -15.42 4.42
C TRP A 96 5.85 -14.54 5.57
N SER A 97 4.56 -14.21 5.51
CA SER A 97 3.88 -13.47 6.55
C SER A 97 2.54 -14.11 6.88
N ARG A 98 2.16 -14.11 8.16
CA ARG A 98 0.82 -14.40 8.63
C ARG A 98 0.21 -13.12 9.19
N SER A 99 -0.76 -12.57 8.46
CA SER A 99 -1.44 -11.34 8.82
C SER A 99 -2.24 -11.47 10.12
N PRO A 100 -2.63 -10.35 10.75
CA PRO A 100 -3.54 -10.35 11.90
C PRO A 100 -4.90 -11.03 11.63
N GLY A 101 -5.33 -11.09 10.38
CA GLY A 101 -6.52 -11.84 9.95
C GLY A 101 -6.30 -13.34 9.80
N GLY A 102 -5.06 -13.81 9.99
CA GLY A 102 -4.67 -15.23 9.87
C GLY A 102 -4.40 -15.68 8.43
N GLU A 103 -4.37 -14.75 7.45
CA GLU A 103 -3.96 -15.05 6.08
C GLU A 103 -2.46 -15.29 6.04
N VAL A 104 -2.07 -16.38 5.39
CA VAL A 104 -0.67 -16.71 5.15
C VAL A 104 -0.33 -16.41 3.70
N ALA A 105 0.71 -15.61 3.49
CA ALA A 105 1.23 -15.25 2.19
C ALA A 105 2.73 -15.58 2.10
N VAL A 106 3.14 -16.13 0.97
CA VAL A 106 4.54 -16.11 0.55
C VAL A 106 4.78 -14.76 -0.13
N LEU A 107 5.79 -14.05 0.36
CA LEU A 107 6.16 -12.72 -0.13
C LEU A 107 7.10 -12.91 -1.33
N ASP A 108 6.59 -12.74 -2.53
CA ASP A 108 7.31 -13.00 -3.77
C ASP A 108 7.43 -11.76 -4.68
N ASP A 109 6.99 -10.60 -4.19
CA ASP A 109 7.33 -9.36 -4.87
C ASP A 109 8.85 -9.12 -4.80
N PRO A 110 9.43 -8.52 -5.86
CA PRO A 110 10.90 -8.42 -5.95
C PRO A 110 11.56 -7.64 -4.81
N ASP A 111 10.85 -6.68 -4.20
CA ASP A 111 11.41 -5.88 -3.10
C ASP A 111 11.38 -6.64 -1.78
N ALA A 112 10.29 -7.35 -1.49
CA ALA A 112 10.18 -8.23 -0.33
C ALA A 112 11.22 -9.36 -0.38
N VAL A 113 11.45 -9.96 -1.56
CA VAL A 113 12.49 -10.99 -1.74
C VAL A 113 13.87 -10.42 -1.47
N ARG A 114 14.20 -9.23 -2.01
CA ARG A 114 15.49 -8.58 -1.73
C ARG A 114 15.64 -8.21 -0.25
N SER A 115 14.59 -7.73 0.38
CA SER A 115 14.59 -7.43 1.82
C SER A 115 14.87 -8.68 2.65
N ALA A 116 14.21 -9.80 2.35
CA ALA A 116 14.45 -11.07 3.03
C ALA A 116 15.90 -11.58 2.88
N HIS A 117 16.51 -11.40 1.71
CA HIS A 117 17.93 -11.74 1.51
C HIS A 117 18.86 -10.85 2.35
N THR A 118 18.55 -9.57 2.49
CA THR A 118 19.33 -8.66 3.36
C THR A 118 19.19 -9.06 4.83
N ASP A 119 17.96 -9.38 5.28
CA ASP A 119 17.70 -9.84 6.65
C ASP A 119 18.41 -11.16 6.94
N ALA A 120 18.32 -12.13 6.03
CA ALA A 120 19.01 -13.42 6.17
C ALA A 120 20.54 -13.26 6.24
N TRP A 121 21.11 -12.35 5.44
CA TRP A 121 22.54 -12.04 5.48
C TRP A 121 22.94 -11.41 6.83
N MET A 122 22.11 -10.51 7.37
CA MET A 122 22.33 -9.92 8.69
C MET A 122 22.20 -10.97 9.81
N ASN A 123 21.13 -11.77 9.81
CA ASN A 123 20.87 -12.82 10.80
C ASN A 123 21.97 -13.88 10.80
N ALA A 124 22.47 -14.27 9.62
CA ALA A 124 23.61 -15.18 9.50
C ALA A 124 24.94 -14.55 9.94
N SER A 125 24.97 -13.26 10.27
CA SER A 125 26.20 -12.51 10.53
C SER A 125 27.23 -12.69 9.42
N ALA A 126 26.77 -12.70 8.17
CA ALA A 126 27.57 -13.06 7.00
C ALA A 126 28.74 -12.08 6.76
N PHE A 127 28.67 -10.85 7.27
CA PHE A 127 29.78 -9.91 7.31
C PHE A 127 30.99 -10.42 8.10
N TRP A 128 30.82 -11.38 9.02
CA TRP A 128 31.92 -12.08 9.70
C TRP A 128 32.23 -13.43 9.07
N TYR A 129 31.24 -14.02 8.40
CA TYR A 129 31.31 -15.39 7.86
C TYR A 129 30.96 -15.39 6.36
N PRO A 130 31.90 -15.02 5.48
CA PRO A 130 31.61 -14.85 4.04
C PRO A 130 31.09 -16.13 3.35
N LYS A 131 31.29 -17.31 3.96
CA LYS A 131 30.70 -18.56 3.45
C LYS A 131 29.19 -18.66 3.66
N ARG A 132 28.59 -17.81 4.52
CA ARG A 132 27.16 -17.77 4.79
C ARG A 132 26.42 -16.78 3.86
N GLY A 133 27.15 -15.91 3.15
CA GLY A 133 26.61 -14.96 2.19
C GLY A 133 27.64 -13.90 1.82
N HIS A 134 27.65 -13.50 0.54
CA HIS A 134 28.52 -12.43 0.05
C HIS A 134 27.78 -11.09 0.06
N ALA A 135 28.56 -10.00 0.13
CA ALA A 135 28.08 -8.64 -0.05
C ALA A 135 29.18 -7.78 -0.65
N THR A 136 28.81 -6.75 -1.37
CA THR A 136 29.70 -5.65 -1.74
C THR A 136 29.63 -4.55 -0.69
N TYR A 137 30.76 -3.90 -0.43
CA TYR A 137 30.87 -2.85 0.57
C TYR A 137 31.29 -1.53 -0.06
N GLY A 138 30.63 -0.46 0.35
CA GLY A 138 31.03 0.90 0.04
C GLY A 138 32.23 1.35 0.88
N LYS A 139 32.65 2.59 0.66
CA LYS A 139 33.67 3.24 1.48
C LYS A 139 33.12 3.48 2.89
N VAL A 140 33.92 3.17 3.91
CA VAL A 140 33.56 3.51 5.30
C VAL A 140 33.58 5.03 5.47
N GLU A 141 32.49 5.56 6.00
CA GLU A 141 32.34 6.97 6.32
C GLU A 141 32.22 7.16 7.85
N THR A 142 32.69 8.31 8.34
CA THR A 142 32.49 8.67 9.75
C THR A 142 31.42 9.73 9.83
N HIS A 143 30.40 9.49 10.64
CA HIS A 143 29.31 10.41 10.90
C HIS A 143 29.20 10.72 12.40
N GLU A 144 28.69 11.91 12.71
CA GLU A 144 28.44 12.31 14.09
C GLU A 144 26.93 12.62 14.26
N ILE A 145 26.33 12.04 15.29
CA ILE A 145 24.95 12.33 15.68
C ILE A 145 24.93 12.61 17.19
N ASN A 146 24.45 13.79 17.57
CA ASN A 146 24.36 14.21 18.97
C ASN A 146 25.67 14.08 19.76
N GLY A 147 26.81 14.40 19.14
CA GLY A 147 28.14 14.33 19.75
C GLY A 147 28.74 12.93 19.82
N ARG A 148 28.07 11.91 19.31
CA ARG A 148 28.59 10.53 19.22
C ARG A 148 29.01 10.19 17.80
N GLN A 149 30.21 9.66 17.64
CA GLN A 149 30.76 9.25 16.33
C GLN A 149 30.40 7.81 15.98
N TYR A 150 30.17 7.58 14.69
CA TYR A 150 29.83 6.28 14.11
C TYR A 150 30.68 6.02 12.87
N ASN A 151 31.13 4.78 12.71
CA ASN A 151 31.65 4.30 11.43
C ASN A 151 30.49 3.64 10.68
N VAL A 152 30.24 4.14 9.47
CA VAL A 152 29.12 3.71 8.64
C VAL A 152 29.63 2.91 7.46
N VAL A 153 29.08 1.72 7.27
CA VAL A 153 29.39 0.82 6.17
C VAL A 153 28.15 0.63 5.33
N ASP A 154 28.22 0.99 4.05
CA ASP A 154 27.23 0.58 3.06
C ASP A 154 27.52 -0.86 2.66
N ALA A 155 26.53 -1.73 2.86
CA ALA A 155 26.59 -3.14 2.49
C ALA A 155 25.45 -3.47 1.52
N THR A 156 25.76 -4.15 0.43
CA THR A 156 24.77 -4.69 -0.51
C THR A 156 24.98 -6.20 -0.60
N PRO A 157 24.18 -7.00 0.11
CA PRO A 157 24.21 -8.46 0.01
C PRO A 157 23.82 -8.94 -1.39
N ASP A 158 24.34 -10.09 -1.80
CA ASP A 158 23.99 -10.70 -3.08
C ASP A 158 22.48 -10.99 -3.13
N GLY A 159 21.81 -10.45 -4.13
CA GLY A 159 20.35 -10.54 -4.28
C GLY A 159 19.53 -9.73 -3.26
N GLY A 160 20.19 -8.97 -2.38
CA GLY A 160 19.55 -8.16 -1.33
C GLY A 160 19.44 -6.68 -1.68
N ASN A 161 18.75 -5.95 -0.81
CA ASN A 161 18.69 -4.49 -0.82
C ASN A 161 19.90 -3.90 -0.09
N PRO A 162 20.40 -2.71 -0.51
CA PRO A 162 21.46 -2.01 0.23
C PRO A 162 21.04 -1.66 1.66
N ALA A 163 21.97 -1.79 2.60
CA ALA A 163 21.80 -1.39 3.99
C ALA A 163 23.02 -0.60 4.48
N MET A 164 22.79 0.53 5.16
CA MET A 164 23.82 1.29 5.87
C MET A 164 23.89 0.78 7.30
N LEU A 165 25.05 0.27 7.71
CA LEU A 165 25.31 -0.27 9.06
C LEU A 165 26.15 0.73 9.85
N TRP A 166 25.63 1.20 10.97
CA TRP A 166 26.22 2.23 11.81
C TRP A 166 26.81 1.65 13.08
N PHE A 167 28.12 1.64 13.19
CA PHE A 167 28.85 1.12 14.35
C PHE A 167 29.34 2.26 15.22
N ALA A 168 28.98 2.27 16.50
CA ALA A 168 29.41 3.29 17.44
C ALA A 168 30.93 3.22 17.63
N ALA A 169 31.64 4.32 17.38
CA ALA A 169 33.10 4.37 17.40
C ALA A 169 33.69 4.09 18.79
N ASP A 170 32.97 4.46 19.86
CA ASP A 170 33.36 4.28 21.26
C ASP A 170 33.25 2.82 21.74
N THR A 171 32.22 2.09 21.27
CA THR A 171 31.96 0.71 21.73
C THR A 171 32.29 -0.35 20.69
N GLY A 172 32.36 0.00 19.43
CA GLY A 172 32.48 -0.92 18.29
C GLY A 172 31.22 -1.72 17.99
N LEU A 173 30.10 -1.49 18.72
CA LEU A 173 28.86 -2.23 18.55
C LEU A 173 27.99 -1.63 17.44
N LEU A 174 27.18 -2.46 16.77
CA LEU A 174 26.15 -2.02 15.84
C LEU A 174 25.10 -1.22 16.62
N ALA A 175 24.89 0.02 16.23
CA ALA A 175 23.93 0.92 16.88
C ALA A 175 22.70 1.16 16.03
N ARG A 176 22.83 1.03 14.69
CA ARG A 176 21.74 1.33 13.78
C ARG A 176 21.94 0.62 12.44
N SER A 177 20.83 0.22 11.81
CA SER A 177 20.77 -0.08 10.38
C SER A 177 19.76 0.83 9.69
N VAL A 178 20.04 1.25 8.46
CA VAL A 178 19.16 2.09 7.64
C VAL A 178 19.02 1.46 6.26
N ARG A 179 17.81 1.24 5.81
CA ARG A 179 17.55 0.62 4.50
C ARG A 179 16.29 1.18 3.84
N LYS A 180 16.20 1.05 2.53
CA LYS A 180 15.00 1.40 1.78
C LYS A 180 14.00 0.25 1.81
N MET A 181 12.72 0.60 1.96
CA MET A 181 11.58 -0.30 1.83
C MET A 181 10.56 0.38 0.91
N GLY A 182 10.54 -0.02 -0.37
CA GLY A 182 9.76 0.72 -1.36
C GLY A 182 10.18 2.18 -1.44
N GLY A 183 9.21 3.10 -1.26
CA GLY A 183 9.46 4.55 -1.23
C GLY A 183 10.01 5.06 0.10
N ASP A 184 9.92 4.29 1.17
CA ASP A 184 10.23 4.71 2.54
C ASP A 184 11.64 4.28 2.98
N THR A 185 12.04 4.78 4.13
CA THR A 185 13.30 4.40 4.78
C THR A 185 12.99 3.81 6.15
N LEU A 186 13.40 2.57 6.39
CA LEU A 186 13.36 1.95 7.70
C LEU A 186 14.69 2.21 8.43
N THR A 187 14.61 2.71 9.64
CA THR A 187 15.73 2.88 10.57
C THR A 187 15.51 1.97 11.77
N THR A 188 16.37 0.97 11.94
CA THR A 188 16.38 0.09 13.11
C THR A 188 17.51 0.52 14.04
N THR A 189 17.22 0.74 15.31
CA THR A 189 18.19 1.03 16.37
C THR A 189 18.37 -0.18 17.28
N PHE A 190 19.61 -0.41 17.71
CA PHE A 190 20.02 -1.52 18.58
C PHE A 190 20.69 -0.95 19.82
N ASP A 191 20.16 -1.23 21.00
CA ASP A 191 20.77 -0.79 22.25
C ASP A 191 20.54 -1.82 23.40
N ASP A 192 20.78 -1.42 24.65
CA ASP A 192 20.70 -2.31 25.82
C ASP A 192 21.48 -3.63 25.61
N TYR A 193 22.72 -3.51 25.17
CA TYR A 193 23.57 -4.68 24.94
C TYR A 193 23.93 -5.39 26.24
N ARG A 194 23.49 -6.65 26.40
CA ARG A 194 23.76 -7.50 27.57
C ARG A 194 24.59 -8.72 27.20
N ASN A 195 25.31 -9.27 28.17
CA ASN A 195 26.09 -10.49 27.97
C ASN A 195 25.19 -11.72 28.10
N VAL A 196 25.21 -12.57 27.06
CA VAL A 196 24.55 -13.87 27.02
C VAL A 196 25.58 -14.88 26.56
N ASP A 197 25.96 -15.83 27.41
CA ASP A 197 26.94 -16.88 27.12
C ASP A 197 28.28 -16.39 26.53
N GLY A 198 28.69 -15.17 26.92
CA GLY A 198 29.95 -14.55 26.48
C GLY A 198 29.86 -13.74 25.20
N VAL A 199 28.68 -13.58 24.62
CA VAL A 199 28.42 -12.62 23.53
C VAL A 199 27.52 -11.48 24.02
N ARG A 200 27.70 -10.30 23.46
CA ARG A 200 26.87 -9.13 23.73
C ARG A 200 25.80 -9.01 22.65
N LEU A 201 24.54 -9.18 23.03
CA LEU A 201 23.38 -9.09 22.18
C LEU A 201 22.52 -7.88 22.57
N PRO A 202 21.86 -7.19 21.62
CA PRO A 202 20.95 -6.10 21.91
C PRO A 202 19.68 -6.69 22.56
N PHE A 203 19.21 -6.08 23.65
CA PHE A 203 17.96 -6.43 24.30
C PHE A 203 16.84 -5.43 24.02
N HIS A 204 17.18 -4.31 23.39
CA HIS A 204 16.22 -3.34 22.91
C HIS A 204 16.45 -3.06 21.41
N ILE A 205 15.38 -3.16 20.63
CA ILE A 205 15.35 -2.87 19.19
C ILE A 205 14.18 -1.93 18.95
N ALA A 206 14.42 -0.84 18.21
CA ALA A 206 13.36 0.09 17.85
C ALA A 206 13.42 0.41 16.34
N ASP A 207 12.25 0.41 15.71
CA ASP A 207 12.07 0.70 14.30
C ASP A 207 11.31 2.01 14.10
N ASP A 208 11.86 2.88 13.25
CA ASP A 208 11.23 4.08 12.76
C ASP A 208 11.15 4.06 11.24
N GLN A 209 9.96 4.37 10.70
CA GLN A 209 9.73 4.50 9.27
C GLN A 209 9.63 5.97 8.89
N THR A 210 10.43 6.35 7.88
CA THR A 210 10.49 7.72 7.35
C THR A 210 10.05 7.71 5.90
N ASP A 211 9.07 8.54 5.53
CA ASP A 211 8.56 8.62 4.17
C ASP A 211 9.58 9.21 3.16
N ALA A 212 9.26 9.17 1.87
CA ALA A 212 10.11 9.72 0.81
C ALA A 212 10.39 11.23 0.97
N ALA A 213 9.56 11.96 1.73
CA ALA A 213 9.76 13.37 2.05
C ALA A 213 10.59 13.60 3.32
N GLY A 214 11.12 12.55 3.95
CA GLY A 214 11.95 12.60 5.14
C GLY A 214 11.16 12.80 6.44
N ARG A 215 9.85 12.47 6.47
CA ARG A 215 8.99 12.63 7.66
C ARG A 215 8.79 11.29 8.35
N THR A 216 9.00 11.25 9.65
CA THR A 216 8.70 10.11 10.51
C THR A 216 7.32 10.28 11.14
N ASP A 217 6.46 9.27 11.03
CA ASP A 217 5.18 9.24 11.74
C ASP A 217 5.34 8.42 13.03
N PRO A 218 5.22 9.03 14.21
CA PRO A 218 5.42 8.33 15.48
C PRO A 218 4.40 7.22 15.74
N ARG A 219 3.28 7.16 14.99
CA ARG A 219 2.31 6.06 15.07
C ARG A 219 2.85 4.76 14.47
N ASN A 220 3.88 4.85 13.62
CA ASN A 220 4.55 3.71 13.00
C ASN A 220 5.87 3.34 13.70
N HIS A 221 6.08 3.87 14.90
CA HIS A 221 7.20 3.48 15.75
C HIS A 221 6.91 2.13 16.41
N HIS A 222 7.87 1.21 16.33
CA HIS A 222 7.80 -0.12 16.94
C HIS A 222 8.99 -0.32 17.87
N GLU A 223 8.78 -0.96 19.01
CA GLU A 223 9.83 -1.30 19.97
C GLU A 223 9.69 -2.76 20.42
N VAL A 224 10.80 -3.49 20.38
CA VAL A 224 10.93 -4.82 20.98
C VAL A 224 11.90 -4.72 22.15
N GLN A 225 11.44 -5.12 23.35
CA GLN A 225 12.26 -5.29 24.53
C GLN A 225 12.33 -6.77 24.85
N PHE A 226 13.50 -7.40 24.67
CA PHE A 226 13.71 -8.79 25.05
C PHE A 226 13.87 -8.92 26.57
N ASP A 227 13.19 -9.90 27.13
CA ASP A 227 13.35 -10.32 28.52
C ASP A 227 14.44 -11.41 28.63
N ARG A 228 14.52 -12.27 27.58
CA ARG A 228 15.39 -13.43 27.52
C ARG A 228 15.85 -13.71 26.09
N ILE A 229 17.10 -14.07 25.95
CA ILE A 229 17.71 -14.61 24.72
C ILE A 229 18.46 -15.88 25.11
N ASP A 230 18.11 -17.00 24.51
CA ASP A 230 18.77 -18.31 24.68
C ASP A 230 19.61 -18.59 23.44
N THR A 231 20.81 -19.10 23.65
CA THR A 231 21.75 -19.46 22.59
C THR A 231 21.75 -20.97 22.36
N ASN A 232 22.05 -21.37 21.11
CA ASN A 232 22.24 -22.78 20.73
C ASN A 232 21.02 -23.67 21.03
N VAL A 233 19.83 -23.11 20.92
CA VAL A 233 18.57 -23.85 21.01
C VAL A 233 18.45 -24.77 19.80
N ALA A 234 17.97 -26.00 20.00
CA ALA A 234 17.73 -26.91 18.89
C ALA A 234 16.61 -26.36 17.98
N VAL A 235 16.93 -26.13 16.71
CA VAL A 235 15.99 -25.66 15.70
C VAL A 235 15.82 -26.71 14.61
N ALA A 236 14.64 -26.77 14.02
CA ALA A 236 14.29 -27.68 12.94
C ALA A 236 13.62 -26.91 11.77
N ASP A 237 13.55 -27.51 10.60
CA ASP A 237 12.97 -26.89 9.40
C ASP A 237 11.54 -26.40 9.62
N ARG A 238 10.74 -27.14 10.42
CA ARG A 238 9.36 -26.78 10.74
C ARG A 238 9.22 -25.46 11.51
N ASP A 239 10.28 -25.01 12.20
CA ASP A 239 10.26 -23.79 13.02
C ASP A 239 10.34 -22.53 12.16
N PHE A 240 10.75 -22.68 10.90
CA PHE A 240 10.86 -21.61 9.89
C PHE A 240 9.89 -21.78 8.72
N ALA A 241 9.23 -22.95 8.61
CA ALA A 241 8.39 -23.28 7.48
C ALA A 241 7.19 -22.34 7.35
N VAL A 242 6.77 -22.09 6.10
CA VAL A 242 5.53 -21.36 5.81
C VAL A 242 4.36 -22.05 6.53
N PRO A 243 3.67 -21.38 7.47
CA PRO A 243 2.58 -22.00 8.20
C PRO A 243 1.38 -22.27 7.29
N SER A 244 0.56 -23.23 7.65
CA SER A 244 -0.72 -23.44 6.97
C SER A 244 -1.74 -22.40 7.42
N MET A 245 -2.54 -21.88 6.47
CA MET A 245 -3.64 -20.98 6.80
C MET A 245 -4.73 -21.71 7.57
N ALA A 246 -5.21 -21.13 8.67
CA ALA A 246 -6.30 -21.70 9.44
C ALA A 246 -7.61 -21.78 8.64
N ALA A 247 -8.35 -22.86 8.79
CA ALA A 247 -9.66 -23.06 8.15
C ALA A 247 -10.74 -22.26 8.90
N THR A 248 -10.71 -20.92 8.74
CA THR A 248 -11.65 -20.00 9.41
C THR A 248 -12.83 -19.59 8.51
N ALA A 249 -12.95 -20.19 7.32
CA ALA A 249 -13.97 -19.86 6.33
C ALA A 249 -14.76 -21.11 5.90
N HIS A 250 -16.06 -20.93 5.69
CA HIS A 250 -16.94 -21.96 5.15
C HIS A 250 -18.16 -21.36 4.44
N ILE A 251 -18.83 -22.17 3.64
CA ILE A 251 -20.11 -21.84 3.00
C ILE A 251 -21.18 -22.77 3.56
N ASP A 252 -22.24 -22.19 4.15
CA ASP A 252 -23.30 -22.89 4.88
C ASP A 252 -24.30 -23.61 3.95
N ASN A 253 -23.77 -24.35 2.97
CA ASN A 253 -24.59 -25.22 2.12
C ASN A 253 -23.77 -26.33 1.46
N ALA A 254 -24.45 -27.41 1.00
CA ALA A 254 -23.80 -28.57 0.40
C ALA A 254 -23.15 -28.26 -0.97
N SER A 255 -23.61 -27.24 -1.69
CA SER A 255 -23.03 -26.85 -2.98
C SER A 255 -21.65 -26.21 -2.82
N GLY A 256 -21.36 -25.58 -1.66
CA GLY A 256 -20.15 -24.78 -1.45
C GLY A 256 -20.14 -23.52 -2.32
N ILE A 257 -21.30 -22.98 -2.69
CA ILE A 257 -21.47 -21.80 -3.52
C ILE A 257 -22.45 -20.85 -2.83
N SER A 258 -22.06 -19.58 -2.66
CA SER A 258 -22.90 -18.51 -2.16
C SER A 258 -23.10 -17.47 -3.26
N LYS A 259 -24.32 -17.25 -3.70
CA LYS A 259 -24.68 -16.19 -4.65
C LYS A 259 -25.40 -15.06 -3.92
N VAL A 260 -24.87 -13.85 -4.06
CA VAL A 260 -25.35 -12.67 -3.35
C VAL A 260 -25.63 -11.57 -4.39
N PRO A 261 -26.86 -11.03 -4.45
CA PRO A 261 -27.12 -9.86 -5.28
C PRO A 261 -26.34 -8.66 -4.74
N PHE A 262 -25.87 -7.79 -5.62
CA PHE A 262 -25.21 -6.54 -5.23
C PHE A 262 -25.85 -5.33 -5.91
N GLU A 263 -25.68 -4.18 -5.28
CA GLU A 263 -25.98 -2.88 -5.88
C GLU A 263 -24.71 -2.30 -6.50
N LEU A 264 -24.79 -1.87 -7.76
CA LEU A 264 -23.69 -1.19 -8.44
C LEU A 264 -23.93 0.33 -8.39
N VAL A 265 -23.10 1.03 -7.61
CA VAL A 265 -23.17 2.47 -7.40
C VAL A 265 -21.85 3.10 -7.85
N ASN A 266 -21.85 3.94 -8.86
CA ASN A 266 -20.63 4.56 -9.40
C ASN A 266 -19.50 3.55 -9.71
N ASN A 267 -19.81 2.39 -10.28
CA ASN A 267 -18.92 1.24 -10.50
C ASN A 267 -18.45 0.52 -9.23
N HIS A 268 -18.81 0.96 -8.03
CA HIS A 268 -18.57 0.26 -6.78
C HIS A 268 -19.60 -0.82 -6.51
N ILE A 269 -19.19 -1.92 -5.93
CA ILE A 269 -20.02 -3.08 -5.62
C ILE A 269 -20.40 -3.04 -4.14
N TYR A 270 -21.69 -2.89 -3.86
CA TYR A 270 -22.21 -2.92 -2.49
C TYR A 270 -23.00 -4.20 -2.24
N VAL A 271 -22.63 -4.92 -1.17
CA VAL A 271 -23.30 -6.14 -0.72
C VAL A 271 -23.83 -5.97 0.69
N ASP A 272 -24.98 -6.58 0.95
CA ASP A 272 -25.50 -6.70 2.31
C ASP A 272 -24.94 -7.99 2.94
N GLY A 273 -24.56 -7.89 4.21
CA GLY A 273 -24.00 -8.96 5.00
C GLY A 273 -24.32 -8.78 6.48
N ALA A 274 -23.53 -9.41 7.34
CA ALA A 274 -23.69 -9.27 8.78
C ALA A 274 -22.33 -9.39 9.50
N VAL A 275 -22.16 -8.64 10.59
CA VAL A 275 -21.08 -8.78 11.56
C VAL A 275 -21.71 -9.19 12.90
N ASP A 276 -21.28 -10.33 13.44
CA ASP A 276 -21.81 -10.90 14.70
C ASP A 276 -23.34 -10.97 14.74
N GLY A 277 -23.97 -11.32 13.60
CA GLY A 277 -25.40 -11.42 13.41
C GLY A 277 -26.13 -10.10 13.19
N LYS A 278 -25.48 -8.96 13.26
CA LYS A 278 -26.07 -7.63 13.00
C LYS A 278 -25.91 -7.24 11.53
N PRO A 279 -26.94 -6.71 10.86
CA PRO A 279 -26.88 -6.31 9.46
C PRO A 279 -25.77 -5.28 9.19
N ALA A 280 -25.03 -5.50 8.12
CA ALA A 280 -23.93 -4.66 7.67
C ALA A 280 -24.01 -4.46 6.15
N ARG A 281 -23.54 -3.29 5.68
CA ARG A 281 -23.39 -2.98 4.26
C ARG A 281 -21.91 -2.77 3.93
N PHE A 282 -21.41 -3.56 3.01
CA PHE A 282 -20.02 -3.57 2.63
C PHE A 282 -19.80 -3.16 1.17
N LEU A 283 -18.72 -2.44 0.94
CA LEU A 283 -18.11 -2.29 -0.37
C LEU A 283 -17.15 -3.47 -0.60
N VAL A 284 -17.20 -4.07 -1.78
CA VAL A 284 -16.29 -5.17 -2.18
C VAL A 284 -15.06 -4.58 -2.84
N ASP A 285 -13.88 -4.80 -2.24
CA ASP A 285 -12.67 -4.07 -2.56
C ASP A 285 -11.43 -4.97 -2.65
N THR A 286 -10.95 -5.25 -3.88
CA THR A 286 -9.70 -5.98 -4.10
C THR A 286 -8.45 -5.13 -3.90
N GLY A 287 -8.57 -3.81 -3.89
CA GLY A 287 -7.51 -2.84 -3.60
C GLY A 287 -7.29 -2.63 -2.10
N GLY A 288 -8.05 -3.31 -1.24
CA GLY A 288 -8.03 -3.10 0.19
C GLY A 288 -8.16 -4.37 1.04
N ILE A 289 -8.14 -4.13 2.33
CA ILE A 289 -8.32 -5.11 3.40
C ILE A 289 -9.73 -5.01 3.97
N SER A 290 -10.18 -6.02 4.71
CA SER A 290 -11.48 -5.95 5.40
C SER A 290 -11.43 -4.94 6.53
N LEU A 291 -12.26 -3.91 6.44
CA LEU A 291 -12.30 -2.84 7.43
C LEU A 291 -13.73 -2.49 7.84
N LEU A 292 -13.85 -1.82 8.99
CA LEU A 292 -15.07 -1.19 9.47
C LEU A 292 -14.83 0.31 9.70
N THR A 293 -15.87 1.11 9.51
CA THR A 293 -15.85 2.49 10.01
C THR A 293 -15.91 2.50 11.54
N PRO A 294 -15.39 3.53 12.24
CA PRO A 294 -15.54 3.66 13.69
C PRO A 294 -17.00 3.60 14.16
N VAL A 295 -17.91 4.16 13.36
CA VAL A 295 -19.35 4.12 13.63
C VAL A 295 -19.88 2.69 13.55
N ALA A 296 -19.46 1.93 12.54
CA ALA A 296 -19.86 0.54 12.36
C ALA A 296 -19.26 -0.38 13.45
N ALA A 297 -17.99 -0.23 13.82
CA ALA A 297 -17.40 -0.96 14.92
C ALA A 297 -18.20 -0.79 16.22
N LYS A 298 -18.59 0.47 16.55
CA LYS A 298 -19.47 0.77 17.67
C LYS A 298 -20.88 0.16 17.51
N LYS A 299 -21.49 0.25 16.31
CA LYS A 299 -22.79 -0.38 15.97
C LYS A 299 -22.78 -1.87 16.25
N PHE A 300 -21.68 -2.56 15.91
CA PHE A 300 -21.53 -3.99 16.11
C PHE A 300 -21.13 -4.35 17.55
N GLY A 301 -20.68 -3.39 18.36
CA GLY A 301 -20.25 -3.60 19.75
C GLY A 301 -18.83 -4.12 19.83
N LEU A 302 -18.00 -3.86 18.82
CA LEU A 302 -16.60 -4.26 18.78
C LEU A 302 -15.74 -3.18 19.44
N ALA A 303 -14.85 -3.60 20.33
CA ALA A 303 -13.86 -2.72 20.95
C ALA A 303 -12.69 -2.49 19.96
N SER A 304 -12.45 -1.23 19.63
CA SER A 304 -11.29 -0.85 18.82
C SER A 304 -10.08 -0.59 19.70
N ALA A 305 -8.90 -1.06 19.29
CA ALA A 305 -7.64 -0.90 20.02
C ALA A 305 -6.49 -0.53 19.07
N GLY A 306 -5.50 0.19 19.61
CA GLY A 306 -4.34 0.65 18.85
C GLY A 306 -4.60 1.94 18.07
N ARG A 307 -3.49 2.54 17.61
CA ARG A 307 -3.50 3.71 16.74
C ARG A 307 -2.25 3.73 15.89
N MET A 308 -2.38 3.30 14.65
CA MET A 308 -1.32 3.32 13.64
C MET A 308 -1.66 4.33 12.55
N ALA A 309 -0.69 4.70 11.72
CA ALA A 309 -0.94 5.46 10.51
C ALA A 309 -1.32 4.51 9.37
N ALA A 310 -2.36 4.87 8.62
CA ALA A 310 -2.72 4.23 7.36
C ALA A 310 -2.75 5.27 6.24
N SER A 311 -2.40 4.84 5.04
CA SER A 311 -2.49 5.62 3.82
C SER A 311 -3.45 4.94 2.84
N GLY A 312 -4.05 5.71 1.93
CA GLY A 312 -4.93 5.22 0.88
C GLY A 312 -4.81 6.07 -0.39
N ALA A 313 -5.90 6.17 -1.14
CA ALA A 313 -5.93 6.92 -2.40
C ALA A 313 -5.67 8.43 -2.22
N GLY A 314 -6.02 8.99 -1.05
CA GLY A 314 -5.78 10.40 -0.73
C GLY A 314 -4.36 10.68 -0.24
N GLU A 315 -4.04 11.95 -0.09
CA GLU A 315 -2.68 12.41 0.23
C GLU A 315 -2.35 12.48 1.74
N ASN A 316 -3.37 12.35 2.60
CA ASN A 316 -3.20 12.50 4.04
C ASN A 316 -3.25 11.14 4.75
N PRO A 317 -2.33 10.86 5.69
CA PRO A 317 -2.44 9.68 6.52
C PRO A 317 -3.65 9.80 7.46
N THR A 318 -4.30 8.67 7.73
CA THR A 318 -5.41 8.55 8.68
C THR A 318 -5.05 7.62 9.84
N ASP A 319 -5.85 7.64 10.90
CA ASP A 319 -5.70 6.70 12.00
C ASP A 319 -6.30 5.34 11.63
N LEU A 320 -5.59 4.29 12.02
CA LEU A 320 -5.98 2.90 11.90
C LEU A 320 -5.98 2.29 13.30
N ALA A 321 -7.07 1.67 13.69
CA ALA A 321 -7.19 0.82 14.87
C ALA A 321 -7.58 -0.60 14.46
N PHE A 322 -7.64 -1.52 15.42
CA PHE A 322 -7.96 -2.92 15.21
C PHE A 322 -9.17 -3.33 16.04
N ALA A 323 -10.03 -4.17 15.48
CA ALA A 323 -11.14 -4.78 16.21
C ALA A 323 -11.34 -6.22 15.76
N ARG A 324 -11.63 -7.12 16.70
CA ARG A 324 -11.88 -8.53 16.41
C ARG A 324 -13.37 -8.84 16.59
N GLY A 325 -13.99 -9.41 15.56
CA GLY A 325 -15.35 -9.93 15.60
C GLY A 325 -15.38 -11.44 15.81
N LYS A 326 -16.56 -12.01 16.01
CA LYS A 326 -16.75 -13.47 16.06
C LYS A 326 -16.94 -14.05 14.66
N GLN A 327 -17.68 -13.34 13.81
CA GLN A 327 -17.92 -13.74 12.43
C GLN A 327 -18.32 -12.57 11.54
N VAL A 328 -17.97 -12.66 10.26
CA VAL A 328 -18.55 -11.85 9.20
C VAL A 328 -19.20 -12.78 8.17
N ARG A 329 -20.39 -12.42 7.71
CA ARG A 329 -21.15 -13.23 6.77
C ARG A 329 -21.58 -12.41 5.55
N VAL A 330 -21.40 -12.99 4.36
CA VAL A 330 -21.89 -12.46 3.08
C VAL A 330 -22.65 -13.59 2.37
N GLY A 331 -23.96 -13.51 2.33
CA GLY A 331 -24.82 -14.61 1.91
C GLY A 331 -24.67 -15.84 2.80
N ALA A 332 -24.31 -17.00 2.20
CA ALA A 332 -24.00 -18.23 2.91
C ALA A 332 -22.50 -18.38 3.26
N ALA A 333 -21.64 -17.47 2.82
CA ALA A 333 -20.21 -17.49 3.15
C ALA A 333 -19.96 -16.82 4.49
N THR A 334 -19.21 -17.50 5.35
CA THR A 334 -18.89 -17.07 6.71
C THR A 334 -17.38 -17.11 6.91
N LEU A 335 -16.81 -16.02 7.45
CA LEU A 335 -15.49 -15.98 8.05
C LEU A 335 -15.64 -15.94 9.57
N SER A 336 -14.97 -16.84 10.26
CA SER A 336 -14.93 -16.92 11.73
C SER A 336 -13.71 -16.16 12.25
N ASP A 337 -13.87 -15.52 13.41
CA ASP A 337 -12.82 -14.76 14.11
C ASP A 337 -12.15 -13.68 13.23
N PRO A 338 -12.92 -12.87 12.46
CA PRO A 338 -12.34 -11.87 11.59
C PRO A 338 -11.65 -10.77 12.38
N MET A 339 -10.44 -10.40 11.92
CA MET A 339 -9.80 -9.15 12.29
C MET A 339 -10.28 -8.06 11.34
N PHE A 340 -10.78 -6.96 11.89
CA PHE A 340 -11.12 -5.77 11.14
C PHE A 340 -10.13 -4.65 11.46
N TYR A 341 -9.69 -3.98 10.42
CA TYR A 341 -9.08 -2.67 10.55
C TYR A 341 -10.20 -1.64 10.74
N VAL A 342 -10.02 -0.70 11.65
CA VAL A 342 -11.00 0.35 11.92
C VAL A 342 -10.44 1.67 11.43
N ILE A 343 -11.02 2.16 10.32
CA ILE A 343 -10.53 3.34 9.61
C ILE A 343 -11.71 4.28 9.34
N ASP A 344 -11.49 5.57 9.60
CA ASP A 344 -12.46 6.59 9.19
C ASP A 344 -12.38 6.81 7.68
N LEU A 345 -13.45 6.49 6.98
CA LEU A 345 -13.58 6.69 5.53
C LEU A 345 -13.90 8.15 5.16
N GLY A 346 -13.96 9.05 6.16
CA GLY A 346 -14.21 10.47 5.95
C GLY A 346 -15.53 10.73 5.21
N ASN A 347 -15.45 11.44 4.11
CA ASN A 347 -16.62 11.84 3.32
C ASN A 347 -17.06 10.78 2.28
N LEU A 348 -16.50 9.57 2.29
CA LEU A 348 -16.84 8.57 1.27
C LEU A 348 -18.34 8.26 1.19
N PRO A 349 -19.09 8.11 2.31
CA PRO A 349 -20.54 7.92 2.25
C PRO A 349 -21.28 9.07 1.56
N GLN A 350 -20.86 10.33 1.78
CA GLN A 350 -21.45 11.50 1.13
C GLN A 350 -21.07 11.58 -0.34
N ILE A 351 -19.87 11.16 -0.71
CA ILE A 351 -19.39 11.11 -2.10
C ILE A 351 -20.16 10.05 -2.88
N GLU A 352 -20.37 8.90 -2.29
CA GLU A 352 -21.10 7.80 -2.94
C GLU A 352 -22.62 8.00 -2.88
N GLY A 353 -23.12 8.76 -1.91
CA GLY A 353 -24.55 8.97 -1.67
C GLY A 353 -25.24 7.74 -1.06
N VAL A 354 -24.47 6.80 -0.50
CA VAL A 354 -24.96 5.58 0.14
C VAL A 354 -24.23 5.31 1.46
N PRO A 355 -24.90 4.71 2.45
CA PRO A 355 -24.25 4.32 3.70
C PRO A 355 -23.26 3.18 3.48
N ILE A 356 -22.17 3.20 4.24
CA ILE A 356 -21.11 2.19 4.23
C ILE A 356 -20.77 1.86 5.68
N ASP A 357 -20.86 0.58 6.07
CA ASP A 357 -20.38 0.11 7.37
C ASP A 357 -18.90 -0.25 7.31
N GLY A 358 -18.43 -0.75 6.16
CA GLY A 358 -17.04 -1.13 5.95
C GLY A 358 -16.78 -1.71 4.56
N LEU A 359 -15.61 -2.33 4.42
CA LEU A 359 -15.19 -3.02 3.21
C LEU A 359 -14.99 -4.50 3.50
N VAL A 360 -15.24 -5.36 2.50
CA VAL A 360 -14.78 -6.74 2.46
C VAL A 360 -13.76 -6.86 1.32
N GLY A 361 -12.54 -7.23 1.68
CA GLY A 361 -11.40 -7.19 0.79
C GLY A 361 -10.59 -8.48 0.83
N TYR A 362 -9.28 -8.33 0.89
CA TYR A 362 -8.28 -9.39 0.79
C TYR A 362 -8.64 -10.66 1.59
N GLU A 363 -9.11 -10.55 2.83
CA GLU A 363 -9.40 -11.68 3.70
C GLU A 363 -10.52 -12.57 3.15
N MET A 364 -11.50 -11.97 2.46
CA MET A 364 -12.57 -12.69 1.76
C MET A 364 -12.04 -13.36 0.49
N PHE A 365 -11.32 -12.62 -0.34
CA PHE A 365 -10.77 -13.11 -1.60
C PHE A 365 -9.70 -14.20 -1.40
N ARG A 366 -8.98 -14.16 -0.28
CA ARG A 366 -7.96 -15.18 0.04
C ARG A 366 -8.55 -16.51 0.47
N ARG A 367 -9.80 -16.51 0.92
CA ARG A 367 -10.49 -17.70 1.45
C ARG A 367 -11.54 -18.31 0.54
N PHE A 368 -12.02 -17.55 -0.44
CA PHE A 368 -12.99 -17.98 -1.42
C PHE A 368 -12.53 -17.61 -2.83
N ASP A 369 -12.87 -18.42 -3.81
CA ASP A 369 -12.85 -17.97 -5.19
C ASP A 369 -14.06 -17.06 -5.41
N VAL A 370 -13.83 -15.89 -6.00
CA VAL A 370 -14.83 -14.83 -6.07
C VAL A 370 -15.12 -14.48 -7.53
N GLN A 371 -16.37 -14.67 -7.95
CA GLN A 371 -16.84 -14.23 -9.26
C GLN A 371 -17.77 -13.02 -9.10
N ILE A 372 -17.49 -11.98 -9.88
CA ILE A 372 -18.27 -10.75 -9.95
C ILE A 372 -18.92 -10.69 -11.32
N ASP A 373 -20.21 -10.95 -11.38
CA ASP A 373 -21.02 -10.81 -12.59
C ASP A 373 -21.68 -9.43 -12.58
N TYR A 374 -21.01 -8.45 -13.18
CA TYR A 374 -21.49 -7.09 -13.21
C TYR A 374 -22.77 -6.93 -14.02
N ALA A 375 -22.95 -7.70 -15.09
CA ALA A 375 -24.13 -7.61 -15.95
C ALA A 375 -25.39 -8.05 -15.21
N ASN A 376 -25.31 -9.13 -14.43
CA ASN A 376 -26.42 -9.66 -13.64
C ASN A 376 -26.42 -9.14 -12.19
N LYS A 377 -25.40 -8.39 -11.78
CA LYS A 377 -25.21 -7.86 -10.42
C LYS A 377 -25.22 -8.95 -9.36
N VAL A 378 -24.45 -10.01 -9.57
CA VAL A 378 -24.32 -11.15 -8.66
C VAL A 378 -22.86 -11.36 -8.27
N LEU A 379 -22.59 -11.32 -6.98
CA LEU A 379 -21.34 -11.78 -6.38
C LEU A 379 -21.49 -13.27 -6.04
N THR A 380 -20.59 -14.10 -6.54
CA THR A 380 -20.56 -15.53 -6.23
C THR A 380 -19.30 -15.85 -5.48
N LEU A 381 -19.43 -16.40 -4.28
CA LEU A 381 -18.34 -16.91 -3.45
C LEU A 381 -18.35 -18.44 -3.55
N VAL A 382 -17.21 -19.05 -3.80
CA VAL A 382 -17.06 -20.49 -4.04
C VAL A 382 -16.02 -21.06 -3.07
N ASP A 383 -16.31 -22.19 -2.45
CA ASP A 383 -15.32 -22.96 -1.71
C ASP A 383 -14.18 -23.37 -2.66
N PRO A 384 -12.92 -23.03 -2.41
CA PRO A 384 -11.78 -23.31 -3.30
C PRO A 384 -11.68 -24.78 -3.71
N LYS A 385 -12.13 -25.72 -2.86
CA LYS A 385 -12.16 -27.15 -3.19
C LYS A 385 -13.17 -27.51 -4.25
N LYS A 386 -14.13 -26.64 -4.53
CA LYS A 386 -15.22 -26.84 -5.50
C LYS A 386 -15.12 -25.91 -6.70
N PHE A 387 -14.18 -24.99 -6.68
CA PHE A 387 -13.96 -24.05 -7.76
C PHE A 387 -13.56 -24.75 -9.07
N LYS A 388 -14.07 -24.24 -10.16
CA LYS A 388 -13.68 -24.61 -11.51
C LYS A 388 -13.48 -23.35 -12.33
N PRO A 389 -12.31 -23.18 -12.95
CA PRO A 389 -12.05 -22.04 -13.80
C PRO A 389 -13.08 -21.91 -14.94
N PRO A 390 -13.52 -20.69 -15.30
CA PRO A 390 -14.39 -20.47 -16.45
C PRO A 390 -13.68 -20.91 -17.76
N VAL A 391 -14.38 -21.67 -18.60
CA VAL A 391 -13.76 -22.31 -19.78
C VAL A 391 -13.40 -21.31 -20.88
N ASP A 392 -14.26 -20.29 -21.10
CA ASP A 392 -14.12 -19.32 -22.21
C ASP A 392 -13.59 -17.95 -21.74
N ALA A 393 -12.89 -17.90 -20.60
CA ALA A 393 -12.34 -16.69 -20.06
C ALA A 393 -10.86 -16.52 -20.44
N THR A 394 -10.43 -15.27 -20.60
CA THR A 394 -9.01 -14.95 -20.65
C THR A 394 -8.42 -15.01 -19.25
N ALA A 395 -7.50 -15.94 -19.03
CA ALA A 395 -6.79 -16.08 -17.77
C ALA A 395 -5.56 -15.16 -17.75
N LEU A 396 -5.41 -14.41 -16.67
CA LEU A 396 -4.27 -13.55 -16.39
C LEU A 396 -3.63 -14.02 -15.09
N ASP A 397 -2.30 -14.14 -15.10
CA ASP A 397 -1.55 -14.31 -13.84
C ASP A 397 -1.47 -12.98 -13.11
N PHE A 398 -1.57 -13.01 -11.79
CA PHE A 398 -1.31 -11.84 -10.97
C PHE A 398 -0.28 -12.14 -9.87
N LYS A 399 0.42 -11.10 -9.45
CA LYS A 399 1.20 -11.09 -8.23
C LYS A 399 0.43 -10.34 -7.14
N LEU A 400 0.81 -10.53 -5.89
CA LEU A 400 0.30 -9.72 -4.79
C LEU A 400 1.39 -8.73 -4.36
N ALA A 401 1.11 -7.44 -4.47
CA ALA A 401 1.84 -6.40 -3.75
C ALA A 401 1.18 -6.22 -2.39
N GLY A 402 1.75 -6.83 -1.37
CA GLY A 402 1.07 -6.98 -0.10
C GLY A 402 -0.23 -7.78 -0.26
N THR A 403 -1.37 -7.09 -0.26
CA THR A 403 -2.72 -7.69 -0.38
C THR A 403 -3.39 -7.43 -1.73
N ILE A 404 -2.81 -6.56 -2.57
CA ILE A 404 -3.43 -6.06 -3.80
C ILE A 404 -2.94 -6.87 -5.01
N PRO A 405 -3.82 -7.38 -5.88
CA PRO A 405 -3.39 -8.08 -7.09
C PRO A 405 -2.85 -7.13 -8.15
N GLU A 406 -1.75 -7.50 -8.77
CA GLU A 406 -1.09 -6.80 -9.87
C GLU A 406 -1.06 -7.66 -11.12
N ILE A 407 -1.48 -7.10 -12.25
CA ILE A 407 -1.47 -7.76 -13.55
C ILE A 407 -0.58 -7.01 -14.53
N SER A 408 -0.01 -7.73 -15.49
CA SER A 408 0.71 -7.15 -16.61
C SER A 408 -0.23 -6.88 -17.78
N GLY A 409 0.02 -5.79 -18.51
CA GLY A 409 -0.71 -5.41 -19.71
C GLY A 409 0.10 -4.49 -20.62
N GLU A 410 -0.56 -3.94 -21.63
CA GLU A 410 -0.01 -2.97 -22.56
C GLU A 410 -1.00 -1.82 -22.76
N LEU A 411 -0.61 -0.59 -22.45
CA LEU A 411 -1.40 0.63 -22.68
C LEU A 411 -0.81 1.43 -23.84
N ASP A 412 -1.55 1.53 -24.94
CA ASP A 412 -1.11 2.26 -26.14
C ASP A 412 0.32 1.92 -26.59
N GLY A 413 0.68 0.63 -26.54
CA GLY A 413 2.01 0.12 -26.90
C GLY A 413 3.05 0.17 -25.77
N MET A 414 2.74 0.77 -24.62
CA MET A 414 3.62 0.80 -23.45
C MET A 414 3.34 -0.39 -22.54
N PRO A 415 4.34 -1.17 -22.12
CA PRO A 415 4.13 -2.21 -21.10
C PRO A 415 3.77 -1.56 -19.76
N VAL A 416 2.76 -2.12 -19.09
CA VAL A 416 2.26 -1.64 -17.81
C VAL A 416 2.09 -2.78 -16.82
N VAL A 417 2.34 -2.49 -15.54
CA VAL A 417 1.88 -3.29 -14.39
C VAL A 417 0.79 -2.48 -13.71
N LEU A 418 -0.38 -3.07 -13.52
CA LEU A 418 -1.55 -2.39 -12.97
C LEU A 418 -2.05 -3.13 -11.73
N THR A 419 -2.31 -2.40 -10.66
CA THR A 419 -3.11 -2.93 -9.55
C THR A 419 -4.55 -3.13 -10.02
N VAL A 420 -5.24 -4.15 -9.48
CA VAL A 420 -6.65 -4.45 -9.79
C VAL A 420 -7.51 -4.12 -8.58
N ASP A 421 -8.39 -3.15 -8.73
CA ASP A 421 -9.08 -2.51 -7.61
C ASP A 421 -10.58 -2.35 -7.89
N THR A 422 -11.40 -3.23 -7.32
CA THR A 422 -12.87 -3.12 -7.40
C THR A 422 -13.43 -2.03 -6.50
N GLY A 423 -12.63 -1.51 -5.56
CA GLY A 423 -12.94 -0.35 -4.74
C GLY A 423 -12.63 1.00 -5.41
N SER A 424 -12.10 0.99 -6.63
CA SER A 424 -11.93 2.18 -7.46
C SER A 424 -13.05 2.26 -8.50
N ARG A 425 -13.76 3.39 -8.56
CA ARG A 425 -14.83 3.61 -9.54
C ARG A 425 -14.34 4.00 -10.93
N ASP A 426 -13.10 4.51 -11.02
CA ASP A 426 -12.53 5.00 -12.26
C ASP A 426 -12.12 3.82 -13.16
N SER A 427 -11.88 4.10 -14.44
CA SER A 427 -11.47 3.05 -15.36
C SER A 427 -9.98 2.73 -15.23
N LEU A 428 -9.14 3.78 -15.24
CA LEU A 428 -7.69 3.66 -15.17
C LEU A 428 -7.10 4.95 -14.60
N THR A 429 -6.37 4.84 -13.48
CA THR A 429 -5.59 5.96 -12.93
C THR A 429 -4.11 5.63 -13.05
N LEU A 430 -3.33 6.42 -13.79
CA LEU A 430 -1.88 6.23 -13.92
C LEU A 430 -1.14 6.88 -12.74
N SER A 431 -0.16 6.17 -12.18
CA SER A 431 0.65 6.63 -11.06
C SER A 431 1.58 7.79 -11.46
N SER A 432 1.84 8.72 -10.55
CA SER A 432 2.65 9.90 -10.83
C SER A 432 4.09 9.58 -11.25
N PRO A 433 4.78 8.54 -10.73
CA PRO A 433 6.09 8.15 -11.25
C PRO A 433 6.05 7.69 -12.71
N PHE A 434 5.04 6.88 -13.08
CA PHE A 434 4.85 6.44 -14.47
C PHE A 434 4.52 7.61 -15.39
N VAL A 435 3.64 8.51 -14.96
CA VAL A 435 3.28 9.74 -15.69
C VAL A 435 4.52 10.61 -15.96
N ARG A 436 5.40 10.77 -14.96
CA ARG A 436 6.66 11.53 -15.11
C ARG A 436 7.65 10.83 -16.04
N ALA A 437 7.86 9.53 -15.85
CA ALA A 437 8.82 8.76 -16.65
C ALA A 437 8.51 8.77 -18.15
N HIS A 438 7.21 8.84 -18.51
CA HIS A 438 6.75 8.85 -19.90
C HIS A 438 6.33 10.24 -20.43
N GLY A 439 6.53 11.31 -19.65
CA GLY A 439 6.20 12.68 -20.04
C GLY A 439 4.71 12.92 -20.31
N LEU A 440 3.81 12.11 -19.73
CA LEU A 440 2.38 12.12 -20.03
C LEU A 440 1.70 13.42 -19.56
N ALA A 441 2.16 14.03 -18.46
CA ALA A 441 1.59 15.29 -17.98
C ALA A 441 1.69 16.42 -19.00
N ALA A 442 2.80 16.49 -19.76
CA ALA A 442 2.97 17.46 -20.85
C ALA A 442 2.09 17.13 -22.06
N LYS A 443 1.99 15.83 -22.40
CA LYS A 443 1.17 15.35 -23.51
C LYS A 443 -0.33 15.65 -23.32
N TYR A 444 -0.81 15.60 -22.08
CA TYR A 444 -2.19 15.90 -21.70
C TYR A 444 -2.35 17.28 -21.04
N ALA A 445 -1.44 18.23 -21.32
CA ALA A 445 -1.47 19.57 -20.72
C ALA A 445 -2.75 20.36 -21.04
N ALA A 446 -3.46 20.03 -22.13
CA ALA A 446 -4.76 20.64 -22.47
C ALA A 446 -5.90 20.25 -21.50
N SER A 447 -5.75 19.16 -20.72
CA SER A 447 -6.69 18.80 -19.65
C SER A 447 -6.27 19.49 -18.36
N PRO A 448 -7.07 20.44 -17.82
CA PRO A 448 -6.77 21.09 -16.56
C PRO A 448 -6.75 20.11 -15.40
N GLU A 449 -5.96 20.44 -14.38
CA GLU A 449 -5.94 19.68 -13.13
C GLU A 449 -7.28 19.78 -12.40
N ALA A 450 -7.77 18.65 -11.87
CA ALA A 450 -9.02 18.55 -11.15
C ALA A 450 -8.91 17.48 -10.04
N VAL A 451 -9.93 17.39 -9.20
CA VAL A 451 -10.13 16.19 -8.37
C VAL A 451 -10.47 15.03 -9.31
N ILE A 452 -9.64 13.98 -9.25
CA ILE A 452 -9.80 12.76 -10.05
C ILE A 452 -10.35 11.59 -9.24
N GLY A 453 -10.17 11.59 -7.93
CA GLY A 453 -10.63 10.55 -7.03
C GLY A 453 -10.78 11.04 -5.61
N TRP A 454 -11.37 10.20 -4.77
CA TRP A 454 -11.49 10.43 -3.34
C TRP A 454 -11.47 9.10 -2.60
N GLY A 455 -10.68 8.99 -1.56
CA GLY A 455 -10.58 7.77 -0.77
C GLY A 455 -10.09 8.03 0.64
N VAL A 456 -9.58 7.01 1.29
CA VAL A 456 -8.89 7.13 2.57
C VAL A 456 -7.75 8.13 2.41
N GLY A 457 -7.71 9.15 3.28
CA GLY A 457 -6.74 10.26 3.18
C GLY A 457 -7.22 11.47 2.37
N GLY A 458 -8.44 11.46 1.79
CA GLY A 458 -9.07 12.61 1.14
C GLY A 458 -9.06 12.59 -0.38
N ALA A 459 -9.02 13.80 -0.98
CA ALA A 459 -9.03 13.96 -2.43
C ALA A 459 -7.68 13.57 -3.06
N ALA A 460 -7.74 12.95 -4.23
CA ALA A 460 -6.61 12.80 -5.15
C ALA A 460 -6.77 13.77 -6.32
N ARG A 461 -5.69 14.42 -6.73
CA ARG A 461 -5.69 15.37 -7.83
C ARG A 461 -4.87 14.88 -9.02
N GLY A 462 -5.29 15.27 -10.21
CA GLY A 462 -4.63 14.85 -11.44
C GLY A 462 -5.25 15.48 -12.67
N ARG A 463 -4.95 14.90 -13.84
CA ARG A 463 -5.47 15.36 -15.13
C ARG A 463 -6.31 14.26 -15.77
N PRO A 464 -7.58 14.53 -16.12
CA PRO A 464 -8.35 13.60 -16.93
C PRO A 464 -7.65 13.33 -18.26
N ALA A 465 -7.67 12.07 -18.69
CA ALA A 465 -7.03 11.62 -19.92
C ALA A 465 -7.86 10.54 -20.62
N ARG A 466 -7.75 10.47 -21.95
CA ARG A 466 -8.37 9.41 -22.75
C ARG A 466 -7.29 8.59 -23.41
N PHE A 467 -7.30 7.28 -23.14
CA PHE A 467 -6.35 6.30 -23.66
C PHE A 467 -6.97 5.51 -24.80
N GLY A 468 -6.15 5.11 -25.77
CA GLY A 468 -6.62 4.41 -26.95
C GLY A 468 -6.96 2.94 -26.70
N THR A 469 -6.00 2.14 -26.23
CA THR A 469 -6.17 0.70 -26.08
C THR A 469 -5.38 0.16 -24.90
N LEU A 470 -6.05 -0.56 -24.02
CA LEU A 470 -5.45 -1.40 -22.98
C LEU A 470 -5.58 -2.87 -23.39
N LYS A 471 -4.44 -3.54 -23.55
CA LYS A 471 -4.41 -4.99 -23.79
C LYS A 471 -4.20 -5.73 -22.46
N LEU A 472 -5.05 -6.69 -22.21
CA LEU A 472 -5.01 -7.61 -21.06
C LEU A 472 -5.05 -9.05 -21.59
N GLY A 473 -3.90 -9.68 -21.73
CA GLY A 473 -3.80 -10.95 -22.45
C GLY A 473 -4.29 -10.83 -23.90
N ALA A 474 -5.27 -11.64 -24.30
CA ALA A 474 -5.89 -11.59 -25.63
C ALA A 474 -6.95 -10.49 -25.79
N LEU A 475 -7.34 -9.83 -24.71
CA LEU A 475 -8.41 -8.81 -24.72
C LEU A 475 -7.85 -7.42 -25.00
N ALA A 476 -8.61 -6.61 -25.75
CA ALA A 476 -8.28 -5.23 -26.06
C ALA A 476 -9.46 -4.32 -25.70
N VAL A 477 -9.34 -3.61 -24.59
CA VAL A 477 -10.30 -2.59 -24.16
C VAL A 477 -9.93 -1.28 -24.82
N LYS A 478 -10.89 -0.65 -25.49
CA LYS A 478 -10.64 0.57 -26.28
C LYS A 478 -11.31 1.78 -25.66
N ASP A 479 -10.78 2.96 -26.00
CA ASP A 479 -11.37 4.27 -25.71
C ASP A 479 -11.66 4.45 -24.21
N ILE A 480 -10.61 4.38 -23.39
CA ILE A 480 -10.69 4.35 -21.93
C ILE A 480 -10.59 5.78 -21.40
N ALA A 481 -11.59 6.19 -20.62
CA ALA A 481 -11.53 7.41 -19.82
C ALA A 481 -10.76 7.13 -18.53
N GLY A 482 -9.72 7.89 -18.27
CA GLY A 482 -8.91 7.69 -17.05
C GLY A 482 -8.25 8.98 -16.59
N ASP A 483 -7.28 8.85 -15.71
CA ASP A 483 -6.66 9.97 -15.04
C ASP A 483 -5.14 9.79 -14.93
N LEU A 484 -4.43 10.91 -14.97
CA LEU A 484 -3.00 10.99 -14.67
C LEU A 484 -2.84 11.57 -13.28
N SER A 485 -2.44 10.76 -12.30
CA SER A 485 -2.11 11.28 -10.96
C SER A 485 -0.90 12.21 -11.04
N LEU A 486 -0.98 13.33 -10.32
CA LEU A 486 0.12 14.27 -10.13
C LEU A 486 0.61 14.28 -8.68
N SER A 487 0.02 13.45 -7.82
CA SER A 487 0.34 13.39 -6.41
C SER A 487 1.68 12.68 -6.15
N ASP A 488 2.48 13.24 -5.25
CA ASP A 488 3.72 12.63 -4.75
C ASP A 488 3.48 11.79 -3.47
N LYS A 489 2.22 11.50 -3.13
CA LYS A 489 1.80 10.79 -1.91
C LYS A 489 0.63 9.85 -2.18
N GLY A 490 0.39 8.95 -1.22
CA GLY A 490 -0.70 7.98 -1.30
C GLY A 490 -0.46 6.89 -2.34
N ALA A 491 -1.47 6.08 -2.60
CA ALA A 491 -1.37 4.89 -3.44
C ALA A 491 -0.92 5.18 -4.88
N PHE A 492 -1.20 6.38 -5.41
CA PHE A 492 -0.82 6.75 -6.79
C PHE A 492 0.59 7.34 -6.91
N SER A 493 1.42 7.24 -5.87
CA SER A 493 2.85 7.63 -5.90
C SER A 493 3.80 6.43 -5.93
N ASP A 494 3.30 5.19 -6.02
CA ASP A 494 4.11 3.98 -6.07
C ASP A 494 4.88 3.89 -7.41
N PRO A 495 6.23 3.81 -7.37
CA PRO A 495 7.05 3.69 -8.56
C PRO A 495 7.03 2.30 -9.20
N ASN A 496 6.56 1.27 -8.51
CA ASN A 496 6.58 -0.12 -8.97
C ASN A 496 5.41 -0.45 -9.91
N VAL A 497 4.34 0.37 -9.89
CA VAL A 497 3.16 0.17 -10.73
C VAL A 497 2.92 1.34 -11.68
N ALA A 498 2.45 1.02 -12.88
CA ALA A 498 2.06 2.04 -13.84
C ALA A 498 0.76 2.74 -13.45
N GLY A 499 -0.11 2.07 -12.71
CA GLY A 499 -1.38 2.64 -12.27
C GLY A 499 -2.35 1.60 -11.70
N ASN A 500 -3.61 2.02 -11.58
CA ASN A 500 -4.71 1.28 -10.97
C ASN A 500 -5.84 1.02 -11.97
N LEU A 501 -6.22 -0.23 -12.15
CA LEU A 501 -7.32 -0.70 -12.99
C LEU A 501 -8.59 -0.83 -12.14
N GLY A 502 -9.55 0.03 -12.36
CA GLY A 502 -10.75 0.11 -11.54
C GLY A 502 -12.03 -0.41 -12.18
N GLY A 503 -13.14 -0.23 -11.46
CA GLY A 503 -14.49 -0.68 -11.81
C GLY A 503 -14.99 -0.19 -13.17
N GLY A 504 -14.52 0.96 -13.66
CA GLY A 504 -14.88 1.47 -14.99
C GLY A 504 -14.41 0.60 -16.16
N VAL A 505 -13.32 -0.18 -15.99
CA VAL A 505 -12.94 -1.25 -16.93
C VAL A 505 -13.54 -2.58 -16.51
N LEU A 506 -13.46 -2.92 -15.22
CA LEU A 506 -13.85 -4.24 -14.72
C LEU A 506 -15.34 -4.56 -14.96
N HIS A 507 -16.24 -3.56 -14.91
CA HIS A 507 -17.67 -3.78 -15.13
C HIS A 507 -18.02 -4.28 -16.53
N ARG A 508 -17.09 -4.20 -17.49
CA ARG A 508 -17.25 -4.72 -18.87
C ARG A 508 -17.05 -6.23 -18.97
N PHE A 509 -16.82 -6.90 -17.82
CA PHE A 509 -16.54 -8.31 -17.74
C PHE A 509 -17.37 -9.00 -16.66
N THR A 510 -17.48 -10.30 -16.74
CA THR A 510 -17.57 -11.15 -15.56
C THR A 510 -16.15 -11.43 -15.12
N VAL A 511 -15.79 -11.00 -13.91
CA VAL A 511 -14.44 -11.13 -13.37
C VAL A 511 -14.42 -12.23 -12.33
N THR A 512 -13.47 -13.17 -12.44
CA THR A 512 -13.29 -14.23 -11.42
C THR A 512 -11.88 -14.15 -10.87
N PHE A 513 -11.77 -14.14 -9.54
CA PHE A 513 -10.50 -14.15 -8.82
C PHE A 513 -10.29 -15.48 -8.13
N ASP A 514 -9.15 -16.11 -8.41
CA ASP A 514 -8.62 -17.30 -7.74
C ASP A 514 -7.27 -16.89 -7.09
N TYR A 515 -7.36 -16.41 -5.86
CA TYR A 515 -6.18 -15.92 -5.13
C TYR A 515 -5.24 -17.06 -4.72
N ALA A 516 -5.78 -18.27 -4.56
CA ALA A 516 -4.96 -19.44 -4.20
C ALA A 516 -3.99 -19.81 -5.32
N ASN A 517 -4.42 -19.70 -6.58
CA ASN A 517 -3.63 -19.99 -7.77
C ASN A 517 -3.11 -18.73 -8.46
N ARG A 518 -3.38 -17.53 -7.90
CA ARG A 518 -2.96 -16.23 -8.44
C ARG A 518 -3.40 -16.03 -9.89
N LYS A 519 -4.67 -16.32 -10.15
CA LYS A 519 -5.31 -16.17 -11.46
C LYS A 519 -6.49 -15.23 -11.39
N MET A 520 -6.59 -14.35 -12.37
CA MET A 520 -7.78 -13.58 -12.67
C MET A 520 -8.32 -14.02 -14.03
N TYR A 521 -9.63 -14.26 -14.10
CA TYR A 521 -10.30 -14.66 -15.33
C TYR A 521 -11.26 -13.57 -15.77
N LEU A 522 -11.16 -13.15 -17.03
CA LEU A 522 -11.98 -12.12 -17.64
C LEU A 522 -12.84 -12.73 -18.75
N SER A 523 -14.17 -12.67 -18.59
CA SER A 523 -15.13 -13.01 -19.64
C SER A 523 -15.86 -11.75 -20.06
N PRO A 524 -15.71 -11.27 -21.32
CA PRO A 524 -16.42 -10.09 -21.80
C PRO A 524 -17.94 -10.23 -21.66
N ASN A 525 -18.61 -9.17 -21.18
CA ASN A 525 -20.06 -9.10 -21.11
C ASN A 525 -20.64 -8.12 -22.17
N ALA A 526 -21.93 -7.82 -22.11
CA ALA A 526 -22.60 -6.92 -23.07
C ALA A 526 -22.08 -5.47 -23.06
N ASP A 527 -21.34 -5.08 -22.04
CA ASP A 527 -20.76 -3.73 -21.90
C ASP A 527 -19.32 -3.64 -22.45
N PHE A 528 -18.71 -4.75 -22.85
CA PHE A 528 -17.31 -4.79 -23.30
C PHE A 528 -16.98 -3.81 -24.44
N GLY A 529 -17.88 -3.65 -25.41
CA GLY A 529 -17.69 -2.75 -26.57
C GLY A 529 -18.28 -1.35 -26.39
N LYS A 530 -18.86 -1.03 -25.22
CA LYS A 530 -19.45 0.28 -24.99
C LYS A 530 -18.38 1.36 -24.75
N PRO A 531 -18.63 2.63 -25.21
CA PRO A 531 -17.73 3.72 -24.95
C PRO A 531 -17.63 4.03 -23.45
N ASP A 532 -16.45 4.46 -23.02
CA ASP A 532 -16.22 4.91 -21.65
C ASP A 532 -16.67 6.37 -21.51
N LEU A 533 -17.73 6.58 -20.75
CA LEU A 533 -18.32 7.89 -20.56
C LEU A 533 -17.64 8.61 -19.38
N PHE A 534 -17.37 9.89 -19.59
CA PHE A 534 -16.77 10.74 -18.57
C PHE A 534 -17.69 11.90 -18.21
N ASP A 535 -17.53 12.46 -17.00
CA ASP A 535 -18.31 13.63 -16.54
C ASP A 535 -18.10 14.86 -17.45
N ARG A 536 -19.21 15.46 -17.90
CA ARG A 536 -19.24 16.65 -18.73
C ARG A 536 -19.55 17.93 -17.98
N SER A 537 -19.89 17.82 -16.70
CA SER A 537 -20.19 18.99 -15.88
C SER A 537 -18.94 19.69 -15.33
N GLY A 538 -17.96 18.92 -14.91
CA GLY A 538 -16.78 19.40 -14.18
C GLY A 538 -17.04 19.64 -12.70
N LEU A 539 -18.13 19.10 -12.15
CA LEU A 539 -18.50 19.23 -10.76
C LEU A 539 -18.10 18.00 -9.96
N TRP A 540 -17.51 18.23 -8.79
CA TRP A 540 -17.41 17.21 -7.77
C TRP A 540 -18.46 17.48 -6.69
N LEU A 541 -19.37 16.52 -6.49
CA LEU A 541 -20.56 16.68 -5.67
C LEU A 541 -20.55 15.73 -4.47
N PHE A 542 -21.06 16.22 -3.33
CA PHE A 542 -21.40 15.41 -2.15
C PHE A 542 -22.91 15.43 -1.93
N ALA A 543 -23.48 14.35 -1.45
CA ALA A 543 -24.81 14.32 -0.89
C ALA A 543 -24.85 15.16 0.41
N ASP A 544 -25.78 16.08 0.54
CA ASP A 544 -25.93 17.00 1.68
C ASP A 544 -27.42 17.19 2.05
N GLY A 545 -27.97 16.16 2.69
CA GLY A 545 -29.39 16.11 3.03
C GLY A 545 -30.29 16.10 1.78
N ASP A 546 -31.07 17.13 1.60
CA ASP A 546 -31.99 17.34 0.47
C ASP A 546 -31.33 18.09 -0.71
N ALA A 547 -30.04 18.38 -0.61
CA ALA A 547 -29.25 19.12 -1.59
C ALA A 547 -28.00 18.32 -2.02
N LEU A 548 -27.29 18.82 -3.04
CA LEU A 548 -25.97 18.36 -3.41
C LEU A 548 -24.97 19.50 -3.19
N LYS A 549 -23.93 19.27 -2.39
CA LYS A 549 -22.88 20.25 -2.15
C LYS A 549 -21.82 20.15 -3.23
N ILE A 550 -21.49 21.26 -3.90
CA ILE A 550 -20.33 21.36 -4.78
C ILE A 550 -19.08 21.48 -3.90
N VAL A 551 -18.14 20.53 -4.01
CA VAL A 551 -16.88 20.54 -3.25
C VAL A 551 -15.69 20.91 -4.10
N ASP A 552 -15.76 20.69 -5.41
CA ASP A 552 -14.75 21.12 -6.36
C ASP A 552 -15.39 21.46 -7.71
N VAL A 553 -14.79 22.40 -8.42
CA VAL A 553 -15.15 22.80 -9.79
C VAL A 553 -13.89 22.77 -10.62
N ALA A 554 -13.85 21.90 -11.64
CA ALA A 554 -12.71 21.78 -12.50
C ALA A 554 -12.50 23.05 -13.33
N GLN A 555 -11.27 23.54 -13.38
CA GLN A 555 -10.88 24.69 -14.17
C GLN A 555 -11.23 24.49 -15.67
N GLY A 556 -11.72 25.51 -16.34
CA GLY A 556 -12.11 25.46 -17.75
C GLY A 556 -13.34 24.59 -18.05
N SER A 557 -14.02 24.06 -17.02
CA SER A 557 -15.19 23.20 -17.18
C SER A 557 -16.49 23.97 -17.46
N ALA A 558 -17.52 23.24 -17.90
CA ALA A 558 -18.87 23.76 -18.06
C ALA A 558 -19.37 24.43 -16.76
N ALA A 559 -19.10 23.84 -15.62
CA ALA A 559 -19.51 24.38 -14.33
C ALA A 559 -18.80 25.71 -13.99
N GLU A 560 -17.51 25.83 -14.25
CA GLU A 560 -16.80 27.10 -14.05
C GLU A 560 -17.35 28.20 -14.95
N HIS A 561 -17.56 27.90 -16.24
CA HIS A 561 -18.15 28.86 -17.21
C HIS A 561 -19.57 29.29 -16.85
N SER A 562 -20.35 28.41 -16.21
CA SER A 562 -21.68 28.75 -15.71
C SER A 562 -21.68 29.55 -14.40
N GLY A 563 -20.51 29.81 -13.80
CA GLY A 563 -20.36 30.55 -12.56
C GLY A 563 -20.66 29.78 -11.28
N LEU A 564 -20.79 28.45 -11.36
CA LEU A 564 -20.87 27.56 -10.20
C LEU A 564 -19.53 27.51 -9.45
N ARG A 565 -19.57 27.33 -8.13
CA ARG A 565 -18.37 27.40 -7.26
C ARG A 565 -18.43 26.34 -6.17
N ALA A 566 -17.27 25.94 -5.68
CA ALA A 566 -17.18 25.17 -4.45
C ALA A 566 -17.90 25.88 -3.29
N GLY A 567 -18.67 25.12 -2.51
CA GLY A 567 -19.53 25.61 -1.43
C GLY A 567 -20.98 25.86 -1.84
N ASP A 568 -21.32 25.92 -3.13
CA ASP A 568 -22.73 26.01 -3.56
C ASP A 568 -23.50 24.74 -3.18
N ARG A 569 -24.76 24.92 -2.79
CA ARG A 569 -25.69 23.82 -2.51
C ARG A 569 -26.76 23.75 -3.62
N VAL A 570 -26.62 22.77 -4.49
CA VAL A 570 -27.59 22.54 -5.59
C VAL A 570 -28.87 21.95 -5.01
N THR A 571 -29.99 22.57 -5.31
CA THR A 571 -31.31 22.19 -4.78
C THR A 571 -32.25 21.63 -5.85
N ALA A 572 -32.06 22.04 -7.12
CA ALA A 572 -32.81 21.49 -8.24
C ALA A 572 -31.96 21.45 -9.53
N ILE A 573 -32.26 20.48 -10.39
CA ILE A 573 -31.67 20.29 -11.71
C ILE A 573 -32.82 20.11 -12.70
N ASP A 574 -32.85 20.93 -13.78
CA ASP A 574 -33.94 20.96 -14.75
C ASP A 574 -35.35 21.08 -14.09
N HIS A 575 -35.46 21.96 -13.10
CA HIS A 575 -36.65 22.19 -12.26
C HIS A 575 -37.04 21.01 -11.35
N ALA A 576 -36.39 19.87 -11.41
CA ALA A 576 -36.61 18.75 -10.49
C ALA A 576 -35.75 18.92 -9.23
N ALA A 577 -36.36 18.79 -8.04
CA ALA A 577 -35.60 18.78 -6.79
C ALA A 577 -34.54 17.66 -6.81
N VAL A 578 -33.32 17.96 -6.35
CA VAL A 578 -32.21 16.95 -6.41
C VAL A 578 -32.52 15.72 -5.56
N SER A 579 -33.36 15.82 -4.55
CA SER A 579 -33.86 14.70 -3.73
C SER A 579 -34.71 13.68 -4.49
N THR A 580 -35.15 13.98 -5.73
CA THR A 580 -35.96 13.06 -6.54
C THR A 580 -35.16 11.93 -7.18
N LYS A 581 -33.82 12.04 -7.21
CA LYS A 581 -32.90 11.03 -7.74
C LYS A 581 -31.72 10.87 -6.80
N SER A 582 -31.07 9.72 -6.88
CA SER A 582 -29.79 9.52 -6.20
C SER A 582 -28.68 10.39 -6.80
N LEU A 583 -27.63 10.68 -6.02
CA LEU A 583 -26.44 11.36 -6.53
C LEU A 583 -25.82 10.61 -7.71
N THR A 584 -25.85 9.28 -7.67
CA THR A 584 -25.39 8.40 -8.76
C THR A 584 -26.19 8.61 -10.05
N ASP A 585 -27.52 8.75 -9.95
CA ASP A 585 -28.37 8.97 -11.12
C ASP A 585 -28.12 10.34 -11.74
N TRP A 586 -27.89 11.38 -10.94
CA TRP A 586 -27.51 12.71 -11.44
C TRP A 586 -26.15 12.67 -12.15
N ARG A 587 -25.15 12.00 -11.57
CA ARG A 587 -23.82 11.82 -12.19
C ARG A 587 -23.91 11.03 -13.49
N ARG A 588 -24.72 9.96 -13.52
CA ARG A 588 -24.95 9.17 -14.73
C ARG A 588 -25.59 10.02 -15.82
N GLN A 589 -26.65 10.76 -15.50
CA GLN A 589 -27.33 11.64 -16.44
C GLN A 589 -26.36 12.62 -17.10
N TRP A 590 -25.48 13.27 -16.35
CA TRP A 590 -24.52 14.23 -16.91
C TRP A 590 -23.39 13.58 -17.74
N ARG A 591 -23.09 12.34 -17.52
CA ARG A 591 -22.19 11.57 -18.40
C ARG A 591 -22.86 11.14 -19.70
N GLU A 592 -24.14 10.77 -19.65
CA GLU A 592 -24.88 10.24 -20.79
C GLU A 592 -25.43 11.34 -21.73
N LEU A 593 -25.78 12.50 -21.19
CA LEU A 593 -26.27 13.61 -22.00
C LEU A 593 -25.18 14.10 -22.98
N PRO A 594 -25.57 14.44 -24.25
CA PRO A 594 -24.62 14.93 -25.24
C PRO A 594 -23.91 16.21 -24.80
N SER A 595 -22.69 16.42 -25.32
CA SER A 595 -22.01 17.72 -25.23
C SER A 595 -22.87 18.80 -25.91
N GLY A 596 -22.93 19.99 -25.33
CA GLY A 596 -23.82 21.08 -25.76
C GLY A 596 -25.21 21.05 -25.13
N THR A 597 -25.55 20.04 -24.33
CA THR A 597 -26.81 20.00 -23.58
C THR A 597 -26.84 21.09 -22.51
N HIS A 598 -27.91 21.88 -22.47
CA HIS A 598 -28.19 22.87 -21.44
C HIS A 598 -28.91 22.22 -20.27
N VAL A 599 -28.42 22.46 -19.07
CA VAL A 599 -28.96 21.94 -17.80
C VAL A 599 -29.18 23.12 -16.86
N ALA A 600 -30.42 23.37 -16.50
CA ALA A 600 -30.77 24.42 -15.54
C ALA A 600 -30.44 23.96 -14.11
N VAL A 601 -29.53 24.66 -13.43
CA VAL A 601 -29.12 24.34 -12.06
C VAL A 601 -29.55 25.42 -11.10
N ALA A 602 -30.47 25.10 -10.17
CA ALA A 602 -30.84 25.97 -9.05
C ALA A 602 -30.00 25.65 -7.83
N PHE A 603 -29.41 26.65 -7.20
CA PHE A 603 -28.49 26.46 -6.07
C PHE A 603 -28.58 27.59 -5.06
N GLN A 604 -28.16 27.32 -3.84
CA GLN A 604 -28.04 28.30 -2.75
C GLN A 604 -26.54 28.67 -2.55
N ARG A 605 -26.28 29.99 -2.51
CA ARG A 605 -24.96 30.58 -2.19
C ARG A 605 -25.18 31.71 -1.20
N ASN A 606 -24.52 31.62 -0.02
CA ASN A 606 -24.62 32.63 1.05
C ASN A 606 -26.09 32.97 1.42
N GLY A 607 -26.96 31.94 1.51
CA GLY A 607 -28.36 32.08 1.84
C GLY A 607 -29.26 32.57 0.70
N LYS A 608 -28.73 32.93 -0.47
CA LYS A 608 -29.51 33.39 -1.64
C LYS A 608 -29.72 32.27 -2.64
N MET A 609 -30.93 32.15 -3.17
CA MET A 609 -31.25 31.25 -4.28
C MET A 609 -30.81 31.88 -5.61
N LEU A 610 -30.07 31.13 -6.40
CA LEU A 610 -29.52 31.52 -7.69
C LEU A 610 -29.80 30.41 -8.71
N THR A 611 -29.65 30.72 -9.99
CA THR A 611 -29.74 29.77 -11.09
C THR A 611 -28.51 29.92 -12.01
N ALA A 612 -28.07 28.80 -12.60
CA ALA A 612 -27.05 28.78 -13.63
C ALA A 612 -27.54 27.91 -14.80
N ASP A 613 -27.10 28.27 -16.00
CA ASP A 613 -27.27 27.44 -17.18
C ASP A 613 -25.94 26.69 -17.41
N LEU A 614 -25.95 25.39 -17.12
CA LEU A 614 -24.78 24.51 -17.24
C LEU A 614 -24.78 23.86 -18.63
N VAL A 615 -23.95 24.33 -19.53
CA VAL A 615 -23.82 23.77 -20.88
C VAL A 615 -22.75 22.66 -20.84
N LEU A 616 -23.19 21.40 -20.84
CA LEU A 616 -22.32 20.24 -20.73
C LEU A 616 -21.27 20.21 -21.85
N ALA A 617 -20.01 19.90 -21.52
CA ALA A 617 -18.92 19.86 -22.47
C ALA A 617 -17.95 18.69 -22.21
N ASP A 618 -17.47 18.08 -23.28
CA ASP A 618 -16.42 17.06 -23.15
C ASP A 618 -15.15 17.71 -22.60
N ARG A 619 -14.56 17.06 -21.58
CA ARG A 619 -13.42 17.58 -20.83
C ARG A 619 -12.11 16.91 -21.21
N MET A 620 -12.15 15.85 -21.98
CA MET A 620 -10.99 15.11 -22.44
C MET A 620 -10.73 15.39 -23.91
N PRO A 621 -9.50 15.79 -24.29
CA PRO A 621 -9.14 15.87 -25.69
C PRO A 621 -9.20 14.47 -26.32
N VAL A 622 -9.90 14.34 -27.44
CA VAL A 622 -9.95 13.11 -28.22
C VAL A 622 -8.56 12.89 -28.84
N HIS A 623 -7.88 11.82 -28.42
CA HIS A 623 -6.59 11.33 -28.97
C HIS A 623 -5.38 12.27 -28.86
N ALA A 624 -4.72 12.31 -27.71
CA ALA A 624 -3.34 12.80 -27.59
C ALA A 624 -2.26 11.74 -27.95
N LEU A 625 -2.67 10.53 -28.33
CA LEU A 625 -1.78 9.40 -28.65
C LEU A 625 -1.83 9.06 -30.16
N ARG A 626 -1.36 9.96 -31.00
CA ARG A 626 -0.91 9.62 -32.36
C ARG A 626 0.60 9.84 -32.50
#